data_44d9fd473abc75fe4632ee96428ce9c6
#
_entry.id   44d9fd473abc75fe4632ee96428ce9c6
#
_cell.length_a   1.000
_cell.length_b   1.000
_cell.length_c   1.000
_cell.angle_alpha   90.00
_cell.angle_beta   90.00
_cell.angle_gamma   90.00
#
_symmetry.space_group_name_H-M   'P 1'
#
loop_
_entity.id
_entity.type
_entity.pdbx_description
1 polymer ?
#
loop_
_entity_poly.entity_id
_entity_poly.type
_entity_poly.pdbx_seq_one_letter_code
_entity_poly.pdbx_strand_id
1 'polypeptide(L)'
;MHPVAVINAGPLVALSLAGQLELLPILFHRILIPRAVYQEVAIDGLGRAGAAMLTDTMWRSRVVDAPEPDPLLIAELDRGEAEVIALANASQPCLAVIDEKRGRRIASQVYELSVKGTAGIMVEAYRRGHIQDLRGILEGMKHDGYFLANAVIEAACRAADSA
;
A
#
# COMPACT_ATOMS: atom_id res chain seq x y z
N MET A 1 7.64 8.77 -10.78
CA MET A 1 6.67 8.27 -9.77
C MET A 1 5.43 9.15 -9.76
N HIS A 2 4.29 8.58 -9.48
CA HIS A 2 3.02 9.31 -9.43
C HIS A 2 2.97 10.25 -8.21
N PRO A 3 2.40 11.46 -8.34
CA PRO A 3 2.28 12.39 -7.21
C PRO A 3 1.24 11.95 -6.17
N VAL A 4 0.28 11.12 -6.58
CA VAL A 4 -0.83 10.63 -5.75
C VAL A 4 -0.73 9.13 -5.58
N ALA A 5 -0.94 8.65 -4.37
CA ALA A 5 -1.02 7.22 -4.07
C ALA A 5 -2.32 6.90 -3.32
N VAL A 6 -2.96 5.80 -3.70
CA VAL A 6 -4.12 5.23 -3.00
C VAL A 6 -3.65 3.94 -2.34
N ILE A 7 -3.79 3.84 -1.03
CA ILE A 7 -3.13 2.79 -0.23
C ILE A 7 -4.14 1.80 0.32
N ASN A 8 -3.90 0.49 0.09
CA ASN A 8 -4.68 -0.60 0.67
C ASN A 8 -4.23 -0.93 2.10
N ALA A 9 -5.02 -1.73 2.80
CA ALA A 9 -4.79 -2.12 4.19
C ALA A 9 -3.47 -2.87 4.40
N GLY A 10 -3.15 -3.86 3.57
CA GLY A 10 -1.92 -4.65 3.68
C GLY A 10 -0.66 -3.80 3.73
N PRO A 11 -0.44 -2.91 2.75
CA PRO A 11 0.71 -2.00 2.77
C PRO A 11 0.76 -1.07 3.99
N LEU A 12 -0.37 -0.56 4.47
CA LEU A 12 -0.40 0.26 5.69
C LEU A 12 0.08 -0.53 6.91
N VAL A 13 -0.41 -1.75 7.07
CA VAL A 13 0.00 -2.64 8.17
C VAL A 13 1.48 -3.00 8.03
N ALA A 14 1.92 -3.39 6.85
CA ALA A 14 3.29 -3.79 6.59
C ALA A 14 4.29 -2.66 6.90
N LEU A 15 4.03 -1.46 6.40
CA LEU A 15 4.88 -0.29 6.65
C LEU A 15 4.85 0.13 8.12
N SER A 16 3.71 -0.01 8.80
CA SER A 16 3.61 0.24 10.24
C SER A 16 4.47 -0.73 11.03
N LEU A 17 4.41 -2.03 10.73
CA LEU A 17 5.25 -3.06 11.37
C LEU A 17 6.74 -2.77 11.20
N ALA A 18 7.13 -2.29 10.03
CA ALA A 18 8.52 -1.97 9.71
C ALA A 18 8.96 -0.61 10.28
N GLY A 19 8.07 0.16 10.89
CA GLY A 19 8.39 1.53 11.30
C GLY A 19 8.68 2.47 10.12
N GLN A 20 8.12 2.17 8.95
CA GLN A 20 8.44 2.86 7.69
C GLN A 20 7.24 3.59 7.08
N LEU A 21 6.18 3.81 7.85
CA LEU A 21 4.96 4.46 7.34
C LEU A 21 5.23 5.87 6.80
N GLU A 22 6.19 6.58 7.39
CA GLU A 22 6.59 7.92 6.98
C GLU A 22 7.23 7.99 5.58
N LEU A 23 7.60 6.85 5.00
CA LEU A 23 8.05 6.83 3.61
C LEU A 23 6.96 7.29 2.64
N LEU A 24 5.70 7.04 2.97
CA LEU A 24 4.58 7.43 2.10
C LEU A 24 4.52 8.94 1.87
N PRO A 25 4.48 9.81 2.93
CA PRO A 25 4.49 11.25 2.69
C PRO A 25 5.82 11.80 2.14
N ILE A 26 6.91 11.06 2.27
CA ILE A 26 8.18 11.41 1.63
C ILE A 26 8.13 11.16 0.12
N LEU A 27 7.54 10.04 -0.28
CA LEU A 27 7.50 9.62 -1.69
C LEU A 27 6.36 10.24 -2.50
N PHE A 28 5.24 10.61 -1.85
CA PHE A 28 4.04 11.09 -2.52
C PHE A 28 3.58 12.42 -1.96
N HIS A 29 3.16 13.32 -2.84
CA HIS A 29 2.57 14.60 -2.44
C HIS A 29 1.20 14.42 -1.79
N ARG A 30 0.44 13.45 -2.26
CA ARG A 30 -0.91 13.19 -1.76
C ARG A 30 -1.12 11.70 -1.57
N ILE A 31 -1.62 11.35 -0.38
CA ILE A 31 -1.95 9.98 -0.01
C ILE A 31 -3.46 9.94 0.24
N LEU A 32 -4.13 8.96 -0.35
CA LEU A 32 -5.56 8.74 -0.18
C LEU A 32 -5.77 7.36 0.45
N ILE A 33 -6.56 7.32 1.51
CA ILE A 33 -6.93 6.09 2.19
C ILE A 33 -8.45 5.98 2.08
N PRO A 34 -8.98 5.01 1.34
CA PRO A 34 -10.43 4.80 1.28
C PRO A 34 -11.01 4.52 2.66
N ARG A 35 -12.23 4.97 2.89
CA ARG A 35 -12.89 4.80 4.19
C ARG A 35 -12.99 3.34 4.61
N ALA A 36 -13.25 2.41 3.69
CA ALA A 36 -13.29 0.98 4.01
C ALA A 36 -11.94 0.44 4.49
N VAL A 37 -10.83 0.95 3.92
CA VAL A 37 -9.47 0.60 4.38
C VAL A 37 -9.23 1.14 5.78
N TYR A 38 -9.59 2.39 6.04
CA TYR A 38 -9.50 2.97 7.38
C TYR A 38 -10.31 2.16 8.39
N GLN A 39 -11.55 1.78 8.05
CA GLN A 39 -12.41 0.95 8.89
C GLN A 39 -11.72 -0.38 9.23
N GLU A 40 -11.17 -1.05 8.24
CA GLU A 40 -10.49 -2.34 8.42
C GLU A 40 -9.27 -2.23 9.34
N VAL A 41 -8.41 -1.24 9.13
CA VAL A 41 -7.14 -1.12 9.85
C VAL A 41 -7.31 -0.46 11.21
N ALA A 42 -8.02 0.66 11.28
CA ALA A 42 -8.09 1.47 12.50
C ALA A 42 -9.19 1.03 13.45
N ILE A 43 -10.32 0.56 12.94
CA ILE A 43 -11.49 0.20 13.76
C ILE A 43 -11.55 -1.31 13.97
N ASP A 44 -11.68 -2.10 12.91
CA ASP A 44 -11.79 -3.56 13.00
C ASP A 44 -10.46 -4.18 13.46
N GLY A 45 -9.34 -3.55 13.11
CA GLY A 45 -8.00 -3.93 13.51
C GLY A 45 -7.52 -3.32 14.82
N LEU A 46 -8.40 -2.78 15.65
CA LEU A 46 -8.02 -2.14 16.91
C LEU A 46 -7.18 -3.10 17.78
N GLY A 47 -6.03 -2.58 18.25
CA GLY A 47 -5.04 -3.37 18.99
C GLY A 47 -4.03 -4.12 18.12
N ARG A 48 -4.19 -4.08 16.80
CA ARG A 48 -3.23 -4.64 15.84
C ARG A 48 -2.33 -3.56 15.27
N ALA A 49 -1.30 -3.98 14.53
CA ALA A 49 -0.37 -3.08 13.88
C ALA A 49 -1.09 -2.13 12.90
N GLY A 50 -0.71 -0.88 12.91
CA GLY A 50 -1.25 0.18 12.07
C GLY A 50 -2.45 0.91 12.65
N ALA A 51 -3.22 0.30 13.55
CA ALA A 51 -4.43 0.91 14.09
C ALA A 51 -4.15 2.23 14.81
N ALA A 52 -3.16 2.24 15.71
CA ALA A 52 -2.80 3.44 16.47
C ALA A 52 -2.30 4.58 15.58
N MET A 53 -1.53 4.27 14.54
CA MET A 53 -1.00 5.26 13.60
C MET A 53 -2.11 5.95 12.82
N LEU A 54 -3.11 5.19 12.37
CA LEU A 54 -4.22 5.75 11.59
C LEU A 54 -5.20 6.56 12.40
N THR A 55 -5.17 6.48 13.73
CA THR A 55 -5.97 7.35 14.60
C THR A 55 -5.35 8.73 14.77
N ASP A 56 -4.08 8.91 14.43
CA ASP A 56 -3.44 10.22 14.43
C ASP A 56 -4.11 11.16 13.42
N THR A 57 -4.25 12.43 13.81
CA THR A 57 -4.93 13.44 12.98
C THR A 57 -4.32 13.58 11.59
N MET A 58 -2.99 13.50 11.50
CA MET A 58 -2.26 13.59 10.23
C MET A 58 -2.67 12.47 9.26
N TRP A 59 -2.84 11.24 9.76
CA TRP A 59 -3.26 10.10 8.95
C TRP A 59 -4.77 10.10 8.69
N ARG A 60 -5.58 10.46 9.68
CA ARG A 60 -7.03 10.56 9.51
C ARG A 60 -7.43 11.58 8.44
N SER A 61 -6.70 12.66 8.29
CA SER A 61 -6.96 13.67 7.27
C SER A 61 -6.80 13.15 5.83
N ARG A 62 -6.15 12.00 5.65
CA ARG A 62 -5.96 11.34 4.35
C ARG A 62 -7.10 10.38 3.98
N VAL A 63 -8.02 10.14 4.90
CA VAL A 63 -9.16 9.25 4.68
C VAL A 63 -10.21 9.98 3.84
N VAL A 64 -10.64 9.33 2.77
CA VAL A 64 -11.63 9.90 1.84
C VAL A 64 -12.66 8.84 1.46
N ASP A 65 -13.84 9.31 1.06
CA ASP A 65 -14.85 8.43 0.51
C ASP A 65 -14.49 8.06 -0.94
N ALA A 66 -14.56 6.77 -1.26
CA ALA A 66 -14.38 6.30 -2.61
C ALA A 66 -15.70 6.38 -3.39
N PRO A 67 -15.66 6.52 -4.72
CA PRO A 67 -16.83 6.25 -5.55
C PRO A 67 -17.34 4.83 -5.31
N GLU A 68 -18.62 4.58 -5.55
CA GLU A 68 -19.17 3.23 -5.42
C GLU A 68 -18.42 2.29 -6.40
N PRO A 69 -17.81 1.21 -5.92
CA PRO A 69 -17.10 0.27 -6.78
C PRO A 69 -18.03 -0.40 -7.79
N ASP A 70 -17.50 -0.69 -8.96
CA ASP A 70 -18.22 -1.47 -9.99
C ASP A 70 -18.63 -2.84 -9.46
N PRO A 71 -19.73 -3.44 -9.99
CA PRO A 71 -20.16 -4.78 -9.59
C PRO A 71 -19.05 -5.86 -9.71
N LEU A 72 -18.18 -5.75 -10.71
CA LEU A 72 -17.02 -6.64 -10.85
C LEU A 72 -16.12 -6.59 -9.62
N LEU A 73 -15.79 -5.41 -9.15
CA LEU A 73 -14.91 -5.23 -7.99
C LEU A 73 -15.53 -5.82 -6.72
N ILE A 74 -16.83 -5.59 -6.52
CA ILE A 74 -17.56 -6.11 -5.36
C ILE A 74 -17.66 -7.64 -5.40
N ALA A 75 -17.81 -8.23 -6.59
CA ALA A 75 -17.90 -9.68 -6.76
C ALA A 75 -16.56 -10.39 -6.53
N GLU A 76 -15.45 -9.75 -6.86
CA GLU A 76 -14.14 -10.37 -6.93
C GLU A 76 -13.22 -10.05 -5.73
N LEU A 77 -13.46 -8.95 -5.04
CA LEU A 77 -12.57 -8.40 -4.02
C LEU A 77 -13.33 -8.08 -2.73
N ASP A 78 -12.60 -7.94 -1.64
CA ASP A 78 -13.19 -7.39 -0.42
C ASP A 78 -13.48 -5.89 -0.59
N ARG A 79 -14.22 -5.32 0.36
CA ARG A 79 -14.66 -3.92 0.27
C ARG A 79 -13.49 -2.94 0.23
N GLY A 80 -12.44 -3.17 1.03
CA GLY A 80 -11.26 -2.31 1.06
C GLY A 80 -10.54 -2.27 -0.28
N GLU A 81 -10.26 -3.44 -0.86
CA GLU A 81 -9.60 -3.55 -2.16
C GLU A 81 -10.46 -2.94 -3.28
N ALA A 82 -11.78 -3.19 -3.26
CA ALA A 82 -12.69 -2.63 -4.24
C ALA A 82 -12.68 -1.10 -4.19
N GLU A 83 -12.71 -0.51 -3.01
CA GLU A 83 -12.65 0.96 -2.86
C GLU A 83 -11.29 1.53 -3.27
N VAL A 84 -10.18 0.83 -3.01
CA VAL A 84 -8.87 1.27 -3.49
C VAL A 84 -8.85 1.40 -5.02
N ILE A 85 -9.34 0.40 -5.72
CA ILE A 85 -9.37 0.42 -7.19
C ILE A 85 -10.33 1.49 -7.72
N ALA A 86 -11.53 1.58 -7.15
CA ALA A 86 -12.51 2.60 -7.55
C ALA A 86 -11.97 4.02 -7.34
N LEU A 87 -11.35 4.28 -6.19
CA LEU A 87 -10.76 5.58 -5.88
C LEU A 87 -9.56 5.89 -6.77
N ALA A 88 -8.69 4.91 -7.01
CA ALA A 88 -7.53 5.08 -7.88
C ALA A 88 -7.97 5.37 -9.32
N ASN A 89 -8.98 4.66 -9.81
CA ASN A 89 -9.51 4.90 -11.15
C ASN A 89 -10.08 6.32 -11.31
N ALA A 90 -10.71 6.86 -10.28
CA ALA A 90 -11.25 8.22 -10.27
C ALA A 90 -10.19 9.30 -10.01
N SER A 91 -8.99 8.93 -9.56
CA SER A 91 -7.94 9.88 -9.12
C SER A 91 -6.73 9.90 -10.04
N GLN A 92 -6.87 9.41 -11.26
CA GLN A 92 -5.75 9.37 -12.21
C GLN A 92 -5.18 10.78 -12.50
N PRO A 93 -3.86 10.91 -12.72
CA PRO A 93 -2.83 9.86 -12.63
C PRO A 93 -2.43 9.57 -11.18
N CYS A 94 -2.43 8.32 -10.78
CA CYS A 94 -2.06 7.91 -9.43
C CYS A 94 -1.46 6.50 -9.42
N LEU A 95 -0.89 6.14 -8.27
CA LEU A 95 -0.40 4.79 -8.00
C LEU A 95 -1.35 4.10 -7.01
N ALA A 96 -1.84 2.92 -7.35
CA ALA A 96 -2.52 2.05 -6.40
C ALA A 96 -1.48 1.17 -5.68
N VAL A 97 -1.48 1.18 -4.36
CA VAL A 97 -0.54 0.38 -3.56
C VAL A 97 -1.29 -0.80 -2.97
N ILE A 98 -1.07 -1.97 -3.55
CA ILE A 98 -1.82 -3.20 -3.28
C ILE A 98 -0.83 -4.37 -3.23
N ASP A 99 -0.89 -5.19 -2.17
CA ASP A 99 -0.04 -6.38 -2.06
C ASP A 99 -0.73 -7.64 -2.58
N GLU A 100 -2.05 -7.75 -2.45
CA GLU A 100 -2.80 -8.92 -2.86
C GLU A 100 -2.71 -9.14 -4.37
N LYS A 101 -2.28 -10.35 -4.75
CA LYS A 101 -2.04 -10.71 -6.17
C LYS A 101 -3.27 -10.51 -7.05
N ARG A 102 -4.45 -10.91 -6.53
CA ARG A 102 -5.71 -10.79 -7.27
C ARG A 102 -6.10 -9.33 -7.49
N GLY A 103 -6.03 -8.51 -6.44
CA GLY A 103 -6.30 -7.08 -6.51
C GLY A 103 -5.36 -6.36 -7.49
N ARG A 104 -4.07 -6.69 -7.43
CA ARG A 104 -3.07 -6.13 -8.34
C ARG A 104 -3.35 -6.46 -9.80
N ARG A 105 -3.74 -7.72 -10.06
CA ARG A 105 -4.06 -8.17 -11.41
C ARG A 105 -5.27 -7.42 -11.96
N ILE A 106 -6.36 -7.33 -11.19
CA ILE A 106 -7.56 -6.61 -11.62
C ILE A 106 -7.25 -5.13 -11.85
N ALA A 107 -6.56 -4.49 -10.90
CA ALA A 107 -6.19 -3.09 -11.01
C ALA A 107 -5.38 -2.81 -12.29
N SER A 108 -4.37 -3.62 -12.59
CA SER A 108 -3.49 -3.40 -13.73
C SER A 108 -4.08 -3.86 -15.06
N GLN A 109 -4.76 -5.00 -15.11
CA GLN A 109 -5.22 -5.60 -16.37
C GLN A 109 -6.61 -5.14 -16.78
N VAL A 110 -7.50 -4.88 -15.84
CA VAL A 110 -8.87 -4.45 -16.14
C VAL A 110 -9.01 -2.94 -16.12
N TYR A 111 -8.41 -2.28 -15.13
CA TYR A 111 -8.53 -0.84 -14.95
C TYR A 111 -7.31 -0.06 -15.46
N GLU A 112 -6.30 -0.76 -15.95
CA GLU A 112 -5.08 -0.17 -16.52
C GLU A 112 -4.37 0.80 -15.55
N LEU A 113 -4.48 0.53 -14.25
CA LEU A 113 -3.87 1.33 -13.21
C LEU A 113 -2.38 1.00 -13.05
N SER A 114 -1.60 2.01 -12.68
CA SER A 114 -0.25 1.78 -12.15
C SER A 114 -0.36 1.18 -10.75
N VAL A 115 0.32 0.06 -10.51
CA VAL A 115 0.25 -0.67 -9.24
C VAL A 115 1.64 -1.00 -8.73
N LYS A 116 1.84 -0.84 -7.44
CA LYS A 116 3.01 -1.37 -6.71
C LYS A 116 2.55 -2.02 -5.41
N GLY A 117 3.33 -3.00 -4.95
CA GLY A 117 3.17 -3.53 -3.59
C GLY A 117 4.12 -2.85 -2.62
N THR A 118 4.08 -3.28 -1.35
CA THR A 118 4.95 -2.78 -0.30
C THR A 118 6.43 -2.91 -0.68
N ALA A 119 6.85 -4.07 -1.21
CA ALA A 119 8.23 -4.28 -1.64
C ALA A 119 8.65 -3.27 -2.71
N GLY A 120 7.78 -2.93 -3.66
CA GLY A 120 8.05 -1.93 -4.69
C GLY A 120 8.22 -0.52 -4.12
N ILE A 121 7.43 -0.16 -3.11
CA ILE A 121 7.59 1.11 -2.38
C ILE A 121 8.95 1.16 -1.67
N MET A 122 9.35 0.06 -1.03
CA MET A 122 10.64 -0.03 -0.35
C MET A 122 11.82 0.08 -1.32
N VAL A 123 11.73 -0.54 -2.49
CA VAL A 123 12.73 -0.41 -3.57
C VAL A 123 12.87 1.05 -4.00
N GLU A 124 11.76 1.74 -4.20
CA GLU A 124 11.77 3.16 -4.59
C GLU A 124 12.41 4.03 -3.51
N ALA A 125 12.06 3.79 -2.23
CA ALA A 125 12.65 4.50 -1.10
C ALA A 125 14.16 4.28 -1.02
N TYR A 126 14.60 3.04 -1.24
CA TYR A 126 16.03 2.70 -1.28
C TYR A 126 16.75 3.44 -2.41
N ARG A 127 16.20 3.40 -3.63
CA ARG A 127 16.80 4.07 -4.79
C ARG A 127 16.91 5.59 -4.60
N ARG A 128 16.01 6.18 -3.83
CA ARG A 128 16.05 7.62 -3.50
C ARG A 128 16.90 7.94 -2.28
N GLY A 129 17.52 6.93 -1.67
CA GLY A 129 18.39 7.11 -0.50
C GLY A 129 17.68 7.33 0.83
N HIS A 130 16.37 7.04 0.90
CA HIS A 130 15.59 7.19 2.14
C HIS A 130 15.76 6.00 3.09
N ILE A 131 16.15 4.85 2.57
CA ILE A 131 16.53 3.68 3.37
C ILE A 131 17.87 3.13 2.87
N GLN A 132 18.63 2.49 3.76
CA GLN A 132 19.98 1.98 3.44
C GLN A 132 20.08 0.46 3.45
N ASP A 133 19.27 -0.22 4.28
CA ASP A 133 19.25 -1.66 4.41
C ASP A 133 17.90 -2.24 3.98
N LEU A 134 17.70 -2.30 2.67
CA LEU A 134 16.45 -2.82 2.10
C LEU A 134 16.20 -4.27 2.51
N ARG A 135 17.22 -5.13 2.40
CA ARG A 135 17.09 -6.55 2.74
C ARG A 135 16.74 -6.74 4.22
N GLY A 136 17.45 -6.05 5.11
CA GLY A 136 17.19 -6.15 6.54
C GLY A 136 15.79 -5.72 6.93
N ILE A 137 15.27 -4.66 6.30
CA ILE A 137 13.90 -4.19 6.55
C ILE A 137 12.88 -5.21 6.04
N LEU A 138 13.03 -5.74 4.83
CA LEU A 138 12.09 -6.72 4.27
C LEU A 138 12.11 -8.04 5.07
N GLU A 139 13.27 -8.50 5.48
CA GLU A 139 13.39 -9.70 6.33
C GLU A 139 12.81 -9.44 7.73
N GLY A 140 12.99 -8.25 8.28
CA GLY A 140 12.37 -7.83 9.54
C GLY A 140 10.85 -7.82 9.47
N MET A 141 10.26 -7.33 8.40
CA MET A 141 8.82 -7.37 8.17
C MET A 141 8.31 -8.81 8.17
N LYS A 142 9.01 -9.71 7.50
CA LYS A 142 8.67 -11.13 7.46
C LYS A 142 8.76 -11.75 8.85
N HIS A 143 9.82 -11.44 9.60
CA HIS A 143 10.01 -11.92 10.98
C HIS A 143 8.88 -11.42 11.90
N ASP A 144 8.43 -10.19 11.72
CA ASP A 144 7.38 -9.56 12.53
C ASP A 144 5.96 -10.01 12.15
N GLY A 145 5.83 -10.95 11.23
CA GLY A 145 4.56 -11.61 10.91
C GLY A 145 3.90 -11.13 9.62
N TYR A 146 4.50 -10.21 8.88
CA TYR A 146 4.00 -9.86 7.56
C TYR A 146 4.52 -10.87 6.53
N PHE A 147 3.60 -11.52 5.80
CA PHE A 147 4.00 -12.55 4.85
C PHE A 147 4.71 -11.96 3.63
N LEU A 148 6.01 -12.25 3.51
CA LEU A 148 6.83 -11.95 2.33
C LEU A 148 7.56 -13.23 1.92
N ALA A 149 7.29 -13.71 0.72
CA ALA A 149 8.03 -14.85 0.18
C ALA A 149 9.49 -14.49 -0.06
N ASN A 150 10.40 -15.42 0.15
CA ASN A 150 11.83 -15.20 -0.11
C ASN A 150 12.08 -14.74 -1.55
N ALA A 151 11.32 -15.27 -2.51
CA ALA A 151 11.42 -14.86 -3.91
C ALA A 151 11.09 -13.37 -4.11
N VAL A 152 10.15 -12.82 -3.35
CA VAL A 152 9.79 -11.39 -3.39
C VAL A 152 10.94 -10.55 -2.84
N ILE A 153 11.53 -10.95 -1.72
CA ILE A 153 12.67 -10.26 -1.12
C ILE A 153 13.85 -10.25 -2.10
N GLU A 154 14.18 -11.39 -2.69
CA GLU A 154 15.27 -11.51 -3.66
C GLU A 154 15.01 -10.65 -4.91
N ALA A 155 13.79 -10.67 -5.43
CA ALA A 155 13.40 -9.84 -6.57
C ALA A 155 13.50 -8.34 -6.26
N ALA A 156 13.07 -7.93 -5.06
CA ALA A 156 13.18 -6.54 -4.62
C ALA A 156 14.65 -6.09 -4.52
N CYS A 157 15.51 -6.90 -3.93
CA CYS A 157 16.94 -6.59 -3.82
C CYS A 157 17.60 -6.49 -5.20
N ARG A 158 17.30 -7.41 -6.11
CA ARG A 158 17.80 -7.33 -7.49
C ARG A 158 17.30 -6.06 -8.21
N ALA A 159 16.04 -5.72 -8.05
CA ALA A 159 15.48 -4.52 -8.65
C ALA A 159 16.11 -3.25 -8.09
N ALA A 160 16.43 -3.23 -6.80
CA ALA A 160 17.08 -2.10 -6.16
C ALA A 160 18.50 -1.85 -6.68
N ASP A 161 19.22 -2.90 -6.99
CA ASP A 161 20.62 -2.84 -7.49
C ASP A 161 20.71 -2.58 -8.99
N SER A 162 19.62 -2.74 -9.73
CA SER A 162 19.60 -2.42 -11.15
C SER A 162 19.43 -0.92 -11.38
N ALA A 163 20.24 -0.40 -12.26
CA ALA A 163 20.24 1.03 -12.61
C ALA A 163 18.99 1.42 -13.42
#